data_7d299f97b02f7dd68d7154f2943171cf
#
_entry.id   7d299f97b02f7dd68d7154f2943171cf
#
_cell.length_a   1.000
_cell.length_b   1.000
_cell.length_c   1.000
_cell.angle_alpha   90.00
_cell.angle_beta   90.00
_cell.angle_gamma   90.00
#
_symmetry.space_group_name_H-M   'P 1'
#
loop_
_entity.id
_entity.type
_entity.pdbx_description
1 polymer ?
#
loop_
_entity_poly.entity_id
_entity_poly.type
_entity_poly.pdbx_seq_one_letter_code
_entity_poly.pdbx_strand_id
1 'polypeptide(L)'
;MMKPLELQDQRHLDAAQGWFELGNCMEATEELEQITQEMRGHPSVLEVRFHVFAAAKKWDYAAEIAKAISEFVPDNSFGFIHQAYSLHELKRTQDAWNVLLSVVDKFPKDYIIRYNLACYACLLGNLKAARAWLKRASDLAGTKQIKLMALKDADLEPLWKVIGEI
;
A
#
# COMPACT_ATOMS: atom_id res chain seq x y z
N MET A 1 15.53 16.25 -11.83
CA MET A 1 15.47 16.44 -10.36
C MET A 1 14.13 17.12 -10.05
N MET A 2 13.35 16.57 -9.12
CA MET A 2 12.04 17.10 -8.79
C MET A 2 12.18 18.43 -8.04
N LYS A 3 11.36 19.44 -8.41
CA LYS A 3 11.37 20.74 -7.72
C LYS A 3 10.87 20.55 -6.28
N PRO A 4 11.58 21.04 -5.25
CA PRO A 4 11.09 20.98 -3.88
C PRO A 4 9.83 21.81 -3.71
N LEU A 5 8.99 21.43 -2.73
CA LEU A 5 7.82 22.23 -2.35
C LEU A 5 8.26 23.60 -1.85
N GLU A 6 7.54 24.63 -2.24
CA GLU A 6 7.71 25.98 -1.69
C GLU A 6 7.16 26.02 -0.25
N LEU A 7 7.63 26.97 0.55
CA LEU A 7 7.30 27.06 1.96
C LEU A 7 5.78 27.08 2.23
N GLN A 8 5.01 27.71 1.38
CA GLN A 8 3.55 27.77 1.52
C GLN A 8 2.91 26.42 1.26
N ASP A 9 3.30 25.73 0.17
CA ASP A 9 2.80 24.38 -0.14
C ASP A 9 3.21 23.38 0.94
N GLN A 10 4.44 23.49 1.49
CA GLN A 10 4.88 22.65 2.59
C GLN A 10 4.03 22.83 3.85
N ARG A 11 3.63 24.07 4.18
CA ARG A 11 2.75 24.34 5.32
C ARG A 11 1.38 23.69 5.15
N HIS A 12 0.79 23.77 3.96
CA HIS A 12 -0.48 23.12 3.66
C HIS A 12 -0.34 21.59 3.73
N LEU A 13 0.77 21.03 3.25
CA LEU A 13 1.04 19.60 3.35
C LEU A 13 1.17 19.14 4.81
N ASP A 14 1.93 19.88 5.62
CA ASP A 14 2.11 19.58 7.05
C ASP A 14 0.78 19.68 7.82
N ALA A 15 -0.04 20.68 7.49
CA ALA A 15 -1.39 20.84 8.06
C ALA A 15 -2.32 19.68 7.65
N ALA A 16 -2.29 19.30 6.38
CA ALA A 16 -3.08 18.17 5.88
C ALA A 16 -2.70 16.85 6.59
N GLN A 17 -1.42 16.61 6.78
CA GLN A 17 -0.96 15.45 7.53
C GLN A 17 -1.41 15.51 8.99
N GLY A 18 -1.30 16.66 9.65
CA GLY A 18 -1.78 16.84 11.03
C GLY A 18 -3.28 16.59 11.17
N TRP A 19 -4.10 17.10 10.26
CA TRP A 19 -5.55 16.83 10.25
C TRP A 19 -5.86 15.35 10.02
N PHE A 20 -5.12 14.71 9.12
CA PHE A 20 -5.26 13.27 8.87
C PHE A 20 -4.92 12.44 10.13
N GLU A 21 -3.85 12.76 10.83
CA GLU A 21 -3.45 12.10 12.10
C GLU A 21 -4.48 12.27 13.21
N LEU A 22 -5.22 13.40 13.21
CA LEU A 22 -6.36 13.65 14.08
C LEU A 22 -7.65 12.97 13.62
N GLY A 23 -7.63 12.25 12.50
CA GLY A 23 -8.79 11.55 11.94
C GLY A 23 -9.75 12.47 11.15
N ASN A 24 -9.39 13.72 10.90
CA ASN A 24 -10.21 14.69 10.18
C ASN A 24 -9.83 14.74 8.68
N CYS A 25 -10.32 13.75 7.93
CA CYS A 25 -10.04 13.65 6.49
C CYS A 25 -10.63 14.82 5.67
N MET A 26 -11.66 15.50 6.16
CA MET A 26 -12.26 16.62 5.48
C MET A 26 -11.32 17.84 5.47
N GLU A 27 -10.88 18.28 6.65
CA GLU A 27 -9.91 19.36 6.77
C GLU A 27 -8.57 19.02 6.08
N ALA A 28 -8.11 17.76 6.19
CA ALA A 28 -6.93 17.31 5.47
C ALA A 28 -7.08 17.48 3.95
N THR A 29 -8.27 17.20 3.40
CA THR A 29 -8.54 17.39 1.97
C THR A 29 -8.54 18.86 1.60
N GLU A 30 -9.16 19.72 2.41
CA GLU A 30 -9.21 21.16 2.18
C GLU A 30 -7.80 21.77 2.14
N GLU A 31 -6.92 21.36 3.05
CA GLU A 31 -5.53 21.80 3.03
C GLU A 31 -4.78 21.32 1.77
N LEU A 32 -4.98 20.07 1.35
CA LEU A 32 -4.39 19.56 0.11
C LEU A 32 -4.85 20.33 -1.14
N GLU A 33 -6.05 20.87 -1.14
CA GLU A 33 -6.56 21.70 -2.27
C GLU A 33 -5.99 23.14 -2.27
N GLN A 34 -5.38 23.60 -1.17
CA GLN A 34 -4.65 24.87 -1.13
C GLN A 34 -3.26 24.77 -1.76
N ILE A 35 -2.71 23.57 -1.92
CA ILE A 35 -1.43 23.36 -2.58
C ILE A 35 -1.51 23.80 -4.04
N THR A 36 -0.50 24.52 -4.50
CA THR A 36 -0.44 25.02 -5.88
C THR A 36 -0.62 23.90 -6.89
N GLN A 37 -1.32 24.18 -7.99
CA GLN A 37 -1.67 23.17 -8.99
C GLN A 37 -0.44 22.42 -9.52
N GLU A 38 0.68 23.12 -9.70
CA GLU A 38 1.94 22.54 -10.18
C GLU A 38 2.53 21.52 -9.19
N MET A 39 2.29 21.69 -7.88
CA MET A 39 2.84 20.84 -6.83
C MET A 39 1.88 19.72 -6.39
N ARG A 40 0.64 19.70 -6.85
CA ARG A 40 -0.31 18.63 -6.48
C ARG A 40 0.11 17.23 -6.92
N GLY A 41 0.94 17.13 -7.96
CA GLY A 41 1.56 15.88 -8.43
C GLY A 41 2.88 15.53 -7.73
N HIS A 42 3.34 16.34 -6.76
CA HIS A 42 4.57 16.03 -6.03
C HIS A 42 4.39 14.75 -5.19
N PRO A 43 5.34 13.79 -5.19
CA PRO A 43 5.18 12.52 -4.48
C PRO A 43 4.76 12.65 -3.02
N SER A 44 5.36 13.57 -2.26
CA SER A 44 4.96 13.77 -0.87
C SER A 44 3.51 14.24 -0.72
N VAL A 45 3.00 15.03 -1.66
CA VAL A 45 1.60 15.45 -1.68
C VAL A 45 0.70 14.25 -2.03
N LEU A 46 1.09 13.46 -3.01
CA LEU A 46 0.36 12.26 -3.41
C LEU A 46 0.32 11.22 -2.28
N GLU A 47 1.40 11.05 -1.51
CA GLU A 47 1.42 10.13 -0.36
C GLU A 47 0.41 10.53 0.71
N VAL A 48 0.38 11.80 1.13
CA VAL A 48 -0.62 12.29 2.10
C VAL A 48 -2.04 12.15 1.53
N ARG A 49 -2.23 12.53 0.27
CA ARG A 49 -3.52 12.39 -0.43
C ARG A 49 -3.97 10.94 -0.49
N PHE A 50 -3.07 10.00 -0.77
CA PHE A 50 -3.36 8.57 -0.72
C PHE A 50 -3.91 8.17 0.65
N HIS A 51 -3.21 8.52 1.73
CA HIS A 51 -3.63 8.16 3.08
C HIS A 51 -5.01 8.73 3.45
N VAL A 52 -5.29 9.98 3.07
CA VAL A 52 -6.59 10.62 3.30
C VAL A 52 -7.70 9.88 2.56
N PHE A 53 -7.52 9.55 1.28
CA PHE A 53 -8.53 8.83 0.50
C PHE A 53 -8.70 7.38 0.96
N ALA A 54 -7.62 6.70 1.32
CA ALA A 54 -7.67 5.34 1.87
C ALA A 54 -8.43 5.30 3.21
N ALA A 55 -8.16 6.25 4.11
CA ALA A 55 -8.89 6.37 5.38
C ALA A 55 -10.39 6.65 5.17
N ALA A 56 -10.73 7.43 4.15
CA ALA A 56 -12.11 7.68 3.73
C ALA A 56 -12.72 6.52 2.93
N LYS A 57 -11.99 5.42 2.73
CA LYS A 57 -12.39 4.24 1.92
C LYS A 57 -12.74 4.57 0.47
N LYS A 58 -12.19 5.63 -0.06
CA LYS A 58 -12.33 6.04 -1.47
C LYS A 58 -11.28 5.32 -2.32
N TRP A 59 -11.45 3.99 -2.43
CA TRP A 59 -10.43 3.10 -2.97
C TRP A 59 -10.13 3.32 -4.46
N ASP A 60 -11.11 3.76 -5.27
CA ASP A 60 -10.88 4.12 -6.68
C ASP A 60 -9.83 5.24 -6.79
N TYR A 61 -10.02 6.33 -6.03
CA TYR A 61 -9.06 7.44 -6.01
C TYR A 61 -7.72 7.03 -5.40
N ALA A 62 -7.74 6.25 -4.32
CA ALA A 62 -6.52 5.75 -3.70
C ALA A 62 -5.68 4.90 -4.68
N ALA A 63 -6.31 4.03 -5.46
CA ALA A 63 -5.64 3.21 -6.47
C ALA A 63 -4.96 4.05 -7.56
N GLU A 64 -5.65 5.06 -8.08
CA GLU A 64 -5.09 5.96 -9.10
C GLU A 64 -3.93 6.80 -8.55
N ILE A 65 -4.05 7.31 -7.32
CA ILE A 65 -2.97 8.06 -6.66
C ILE A 65 -1.75 7.17 -6.44
N ALA A 66 -1.94 5.96 -5.92
CA ALA A 66 -0.84 5.02 -5.69
C ALA A 66 -0.16 4.61 -7.00
N LYS A 67 -0.93 4.45 -8.08
CA LYS A 67 -0.39 4.23 -9.43
C LYS A 67 0.47 5.41 -9.87
N ALA A 68 0.00 6.65 -9.73
CA ALA A 68 0.78 7.84 -10.06
C ALA A 68 2.08 7.89 -9.25
N ILE A 69 2.05 7.56 -7.94
CA ILE A 69 3.27 7.47 -7.12
C ILE A 69 4.26 6.47 -7.70
N SER A 70 3.80 5.28 -8.11
CA SER A 70 4.69 4.25 -8.70
C SER A 70 5.32 4.69 -10.02
N GLU A 71 4.64 5.54 -10.79
CA GLU A 71 5.17 6.12 -12.03
C GLU A 71 6.20 7.22 -11.77
N PHE A 72 5.99 8.06 -10.75
CA PHE A 72 6.91 9.13 -10.37
C PHE A 72 8.14 8.64 -9.60
N VAL A 73 7.98 7.64 -8.75
CA VAL A 73 9.04 7.08 -7.90
C VAL A 73 9.13 5.57 -8.08
N PRO A 74 9.49 5.09 -9.29
CA PRO A 74 9.44 3.67 -9.62
C PRO A 74 10.40 2.79 -8.81
N ASP A 75 11.39 3.39 -8.14
CA ASP A 75 12.37 2.68 -7.30
C ASP A 75 11.95 2.56 -5.83
N ASN A 76 10.75 3.05 -5.50
CA ASN A 76 10.11 2.87 -4.19
C ASN A 76 8.91 1.94 -4.34
N SER A 77 8.83 0.91 -3.48
CA SER A 77 7.74 -0.08 -3.50
C SER A 77 6.39 0.48 -3.03
N PHE A 78 6.37 1.63 -2.37
CA PHE A 78 5.17 2.24 -1.78
C PHE A 78 3.99 2.31 -2.77
N GLY A 79 4.20 2.92 -3.94
CA GLY A 79 3.13 3.07 -4.93
C GLY A 79 2.53 1.74 -5.38
N PHE A 80 3.38 0.75 -5.65
CA PHE A 80 2.93 -0.59 -6.09
C PHE A 80 2.16 -1.33 -4.99
N ILE A 81 2.66 -1.31 -3.75
CA ILE A 81 2.01 -1.96 -2.61
C ILE A 81 0.62 -1.36 -2.38
N HIS A 82 0.52 -0.04 -2.35
CA HIS A 82 -0.71 0.67 -2.05
C HIS A 82 -1.71 0.65 -3.22
N GLN A 83 -1.24 0.61 -4.46
CA GLN A 83 -2.10 0.36 -5.62
C GLN A 83 -2.73 -1.03 -5.52
N ALA A 84 -1.93 -2.06 -5.26
CA ALA A 84 -2.42 -3.42 -5.11
C ALA A 84 -3.41 -3.54 -3.95
N TYR A 85 -3.09 -2.95 -2.79
CA TYR A 85 -4.00 -2.93 -1.65
C TYR A 85 -5.35 -2.28 -1.99
N SER A 86 -5.34 -1.12 -2.64
CA SER A 86 -6.56 -0.42 -3.04
C SER A 86 -7.39 -1.23 -4.06
N LEU A 87 -6.73 -1.90 -5.01
CA LEU A 87 -7.39 -2.80 -5.96
C LEU A 87 -8.02 -4.00 -5.24
N HIS A 88 -7.34 -4.55 -4.24
CA HIS A 88 -7.89 -5.63 -3.42
C HIS A 88 -9.15 -5.18 -2.66
N GLU A 89 -9.14 -4.01 -2.04
CA GLU A 89 -10.32 -3.44 -1.38
C GLU A 89 -11.51 -3.23 -2.34
N LEU A 90 -11.22 -2.92 -3.62
CA LEU A 90 -12.20 -2.85 -4.70
C LEU A 90 -12.67 -4.23 -5.19
N LYS A 91 -12.27 -5.34 -4.55
CA LYS A 91 -12.55 -6.72 -4.96
C LYS A 91 -11.92 -7.11 -6.30
N ARG A 92 -10.88 -6.41 -6.70
CA ARG A 92 -10.07 -6.66 -7.90
C ARG A 92 -8.77 -7.39 -7.52
N THR A 93 -8.88 -8.48 -6.77
CA THR A 93 -7.74 -9.21 -6.20
C THR A 93 -6.79 -9.76 -7.27
N GLN A 94 -7.30 -10.17 -8.45
CA GLN A 94 -6.44 -10.60 -9.55
C GLN A 94 -5.58 -9.46 -10.10
N ASP A 95 -6.13 -8.25 -10.20
CA ASP A 95 -5.37 -7.08 -10.64
C ASP A 95 -4.31 -6.71 -9.59
N ALA A 96 -4.67 -6.76 -8.30
CA ALA A 96 -3.73 -6.56 -7.20
C ALA A 96 -2.56 -7.55 -7.24
N TRP A 97 -2.84 -8.83 -7.46
CA TRP A 97 -1.84 -9.87 -7.68
C TRP A 97 -0.90 -9.52 -8.84
N ASN A 98 -1.47 -9.15 -9.99
CA ASN A 98 -0.70 -8.85 -11.21
C ASN A 98 0.25 -7.65 -10.98
N VAL A 99 -0.20 -6.60 -10.29
CA VAL A 99 0.64 -5.44 -9.93
C VAL A 99 1.85 -5.88 -9.14
N LEU A 100 1.68 -6.60 -8.03
CA LEU A 100 2.80 -6.99 -7.17
C LEU A 100 3.70 -8.05 -7.81
N LEU A 101 3.14 -8.99 -8.57
CA LEU A 101 3.92 -10.00 -9.26
C LEU A 101 4.86 -9.38 -10.30
N SER A 102 4.44 -8.30 -10.97
CA SER A 102 5.25 -7.61 -11.98
C SER A 102 6.50 -6.92 -11.40
N VAL A 103 6.52 -6.64 -10.09
CA VAL A 103 7.60 -5.87 -9.43
C VAL A 103 8.33 -6.64 -8.33
N VAL A 104 7.93 -7.85 -8.01
CA VAL A 104 8.49 -8.61 -6.89
C VAL A 104 9.99 -8.83 -6.99
N ASP A 105 10.52 -8.99 -8.19
CA ASP A 105 11.96 -9.17 -8.44
C ASP A 105 12.72 -7.85 -8.38
N LYS A 106 12.05 -6.72 -8.64
CA LYS A 106 12.63 -5.37 -8.48
C LYS A 106 12.87 -5.03 -7.00
N PHE A 107 12.06 -5.56 -6.10
CA PHE A 107 12.16 -5.33 -4.65
C PHE A 107 12.45 -6.63 -3.88
N PRO A 108 13.66 -7.20 -4.03
CA PRO A 108 13.98 -8.54 -3.51
C PRO A 108 13.97 -8.63 -1.98
N LYS A 109 14.13 -7.50 -1.28
CA LYS A 109 14.17 -7.43 0.20
C LYS A 109 12.85 -7.00 0.83
N ASP A 110 11.85 -6.66 0.03
CA ASP A 110 10.56 -6.20 0.55
C ASP A 110 9.65 -7.40 0.87
N TYR A 111 9.52 -7.69 2.15
CA TYR A 111 8.68 -8.81 2.62
C TYR A 111 7.18 -8.51 2.50
N ILE A 112 6.75 -7.23 2.51
CA ILE A 112 5.35 -6.83 2.41
C ILE A 112 4.77 -7.23 1.05
N ILE A 113 5.54 -7.05 -0.04
CA ILE A 113 5.11 -7.50 -1.38
C ILE A 113 4.82 -9.01 -1.35
N ARG A 114 5.70 -9.81 -0.76
CA ARG A 114 5.56 -11.27 -0.69
C ARG A 114 4.41 -11.69 0.22
N TYR A 115 4.24 -10.99 1.32
CA TYR A 115 3.13 -11.20 2.22
C TYR A 115 1.78 -10.93 1.54
N ASN A 116 1.63 -9.79 0.86
CA ASN A 116 0.41 -9.47 0.14
C ASN A 116 0.15 -10.45 -1.03
N LEU A 117 1.21 -10.90 -1.74
CA LEU A 117 1.07 -11.97 -2.73
C LEU A 117 0.56 -13.27 -2.10
N ALA A 118 0.94 -13.59 -0.86
CA ALA A 118 0.39 -14.76 -0.16
C ALA A 118 -1.12 -14.58 0.13
N CYS A 119 -1.53 -13.40 0.61
CA CYS A 119 -2.94 -13.08 0.85
C CYS A 119 -3.75 -13.19 -0.44
N TYR A 120 -3.30 -12.56 -1.52
CA TYR A 120 -4.02 -12.58 -2.78
C TYR A 120 -4.08 -13.99 -3.40
N ALA A 121 -3.00 -14.77 -3.33
CA ALA A 121 -3.03 -16.17 -3.77
C ALA A 121 -4.03 -17.01 -2.98
N CYS A 122 -4.12 -16.79 -1.66
CA CYS A 122 -5.07 -17.48 -0.79
C CYS A 122 -6.52 -17.17 -1.20
N LEU A 123 -6.84 -15.89 -1.40
CA LEU A 123 -8.16 -15.44 -1.83
C LEU A 123 -8.53 -15.92 -3.24
N LEU A 124 -7.55 -16.07 -4.11
CA LEU A 124 -7.73 -16.63 -5.46
C LEU A 124 -7.79 -18.18 -5.47
N GLY A 125 -7.77 -18.82 -4.30
CA GLY A 125 -7.88 -20.27 -4.14
C GLY A 125 -6.57 -21.04 -4.37
N ASN A 126 -5.45 -20.36 -4.63
CA ASN A 126 -4.15 -21.00 -4.84
C ASN A 126 -3.35 -21.13 -3.54
N LEU A 127 -3.79 -22.06 -2.66
CA LEU A 127 -3.17 -22.27 -1.35
C LEU A 127 -1.70 -22.72 -1.42
N LYS A 128 -1.31 -23.41 -2.50
CA LYS A 128 0.10 -23.80 -2.71
C LYS A 128 0.98 -22.59 -2.94
N ALA A 129 0.55 -21.66 -3.82
CA ALA A 129 1.28 -20.43 -4.06
C ALA A 129 1.27 -19.54 -2.82
N ALA A 130 0.14 -19.45 -2.09
CA ALA A 130 0.03 -18.69 -0.86
C ALA A 130 1.07 -19.13 0.19
N ARG A 131 1.21 -20.43 0.42
CA ARG A 131 2.25 -20.99 1.31
C ARG A 131 3.67 -20.66 0.86
N ALA A 132 3.93 -20.76 -0.45
CA ALA A 132 5.26 -20.47 -1.00
C ALA A 132 5.63 -18.99 -0.81
N TRP A 133 4.70 -18.07 -1.03
CA TRP A 133 4.91 -16.65 -0.83
C TRP A 133 5.04 -16.29 0.65
N LEU A 134 4.23 -16.90 1.53
CA LEU A 134 4.32 -16.69 2.96
C LEU A 134 5.68 -17.15 3.51
N LYS A 135 6.20 -18.29 3.01
CA LYS A 135 7.55 -18.74 3.35
C LYS A 135 8.61 -17.71 2.93
N ARG A 136 8.55 -17.20 1.71
CA ARG A 136 9.49 -16.16 1.23
C ARG A 136 9.42 -14.87 2.06
N ALA A 137 8.23 -14.47 2.51
CA ALA A 137 8.09 -13.35 3.44
C ALA A 137 8.73 -13.65 4.79
N SER A 138 8.55 -14.89 5.32
CA SER A 138 9.15 -15.34 6.57
C SER A 138 10.69 -15.40 6.51
N ASP A 139 11.24 -15.81 5.38
CA ASP A 139 12.70 -15.86 5.16
C ASP A 139 13.32 -14.44 5.22
N LEU A 140 12.56 -13.39 4.90
CA LEU A 140 13.00 -12.00 4.94
C LEU A 140 12.76 -11.30 6.29
N ALA A 141 11.57 -11.46 6.86
CA ALA A 141 11.13 -10.73 8.07
C ALA A 141 11.20 -11.56 9.35
N GLY A 142 11.46 -12.85 9.23
CA GLY A 142 11.45 -13.79 10.34
C GLY A 142 10.08 -14.46 10.56
N THR A 143 10.14 -15.77 10.85
CA THR A 143 8.94 -16.63 10.97
C THR A 143 7.98 -16.13 12.05
N LYS A 144 8.49 -15.70 13.21
CA LYS A 144 7.65 -15.22 14.32
C LYS A 144 6.82 -14.00 13.91
N GLN A 145 7.42 -13.04 13.22
CA GLN A 145 6.72 -11.82 12.78
C GLN A 145 5.62 -12.17 11.79
N ILE A 146 5.94 -12.92 10.75
CA ILE A 146 4.99 -13.27 9.70
C ILE A 146 3.85 -14.13 10.25
N LYS A 147 4.16 -15.08 11.14
CA LYS A 147 3.16 -15.90 11.83
C LYS A 147 2.16 -15.04 12.61
N LEU A 148 2.64 -14.06 13.39
CA LEU A 148 1.77 -13.15 14.16
C LEU A 148 0.90 -12.28 13.26
N MET A 149 1.41 -11.84 12.13
CA MET A 149 0.63 -11.10 11.12
C MET A 149 -0.43 -12.01 10.51
N ALA A 150 -0.05 -13.16 10.01
CA ALA A 150 -0.90 -14.07 9.26
C ALA A 150 -2.06 -14.65 10.09
N LEU A 151 -1.86 -14.93 11.39
CA LEU A 151 -2.90 -15.44 12.28
C LEU A 151 -3.96 -14.38 12.66
N LYS A 152 -3.73 -13.11 12.32
CA LYS A 152 -4.68 -12.01 12.50
C LYS A 152 -5.31 -11.55 11.20
N ASP A 153 -4.86 -12.09 10.08
CA ASP A 153 -5.27 -11.67 8.74
C ASP A 153 -6.33 -12.64 8.21
N ALA A 154 -7.55 -12.15 8.07
CA ALA A 154 -8.68 -12.95 7.59
C ALA A 154 -8.47 -13.49 6.16
N ASP A 155 -7.67 -12.81 5.33
CA ASP A 155 -7.38 -13.27 3.98
C ASP A 155 -6.58 -14.59 3.97
N LEU A 156 -5.89 -14.89 5.07
CA LEU A 156 -5.11 -16.12 5.27
C LEU A 156 -5.82 -17.16 6.15
N GLU A 157 -7.09 -16.96 6.51
CA GLU A 157 -7.88 -17.90 7.32
C GLU A 157 -7.76 -19.36 6.85
N PRO A 158 -7.84 -19.68 5.55
CA PRO A 158 -7.70 -21.05 5.07
C PRO A 158 -6.36 -21.72 5.41
N LEU A 159 -5.35 -20.93 5.75
CA LEU A 159 -3.99 -21.41 6.12
C LEU A 159 -3.70 -21.39 7.62
N TRP A 160 -4.59 -20.85 8.47
CA TRP A 160 -4.31 -20.66 9.90
C TRP A 160 -3.90 -21.94 10.63
N LYS A 161 -4.54 -23.10 10.33
CA LYS A 161 -4.16 -24.38 10.93
C LYS A 161 -2.71 -24.73 10.63
N VAL A 162 -2.29 -24.60 9.37
CA VAL A 162 -0.93 -24.90 8.94
C VAL A 162 0.08 -23.90 9.49
N ILE A 163 -0.28 -22.61 9.54
CA ILE A 163 0.58 -21.55 10.10
C ILE A 163 0.75 -21.73 11.61
N GLY A 164 -0.29 -22.20 12.31
CA GLY A 164 -0.24 -22.47 13.74
C GLY A 164 0.74 -23.56 14.13
N GLU A 165 0.96 -24.54 13.26
CA GLU A 165 1.81 -25.71 13.48
C GLU A 165 3.31 -25.48 13.16
N ILE A 166 3.68 -24.37 12.55
CA ILE A 166 5.05 -23.93 12.27
C ILE A 166 5.57 -23.11 13.44
#